data_92d1c5977d8ae413ff4d65e45d72cf4c
#
_entry.id   92d1c5977d8ae413ff4d65e45d72cf4c
#
_cell.length_a   1.000
_cell.length_b   1.000
_cell.length_c   1.000
_cell.angle_alpha   90.00
_cell.angle_beta   90.00
_cell.angle_gamma   90.00
#
_symmetry.space_group_name_H-M   'P 1'
#
loop_
_entity.id
_entity.type
_entity.pdbx_description
1 polymer ?
#
loop_
_entity_poly.entity_id
_entity_poly.type
_entity_poly.pdbx_seq_one_letter_code
_entity_poly.pdbx_strand_id
1 'polypeptide(L)' 'GALDYNTGKQVLRILQDMSRKKGATVVIVTHNSAIAPIADRVIRMHDGRVSSIEVNEHPMDIEELEW' A
#
# COMPACT_ATOMS: atom_id res chain seq x y z
N GLY A 1 -17.89 -2.84 11.93
CA GLY A 1 -17.65 -3.71 10.82
C GLY A 1 -16.43 -3.31 10.02
N ALA A 2 -16.11 -4.11 9.06
CA ALA A 2 -15.02 -3.82 8.15
C ALA A 2 -15.34 -2.57 7.34
N LEU A 3 -14.30 -1.85 6.96
CA LEU A 3 -14.44 -0.75 6.01
C LEU A 3 -14.94 -1.32 4.70
N ASP A 4 -15.89 -0.65 4.06
CA ASP A 4 -16.31 -1.06 2.75
C ASP A 4 -15.21 -0.73 1.72
N TYR A 5 -15.37 -1.26 0.52
CA TYR A 5 -14.38 -1.09 -0.54
C TYR A 5 -14.12 0.39 -0.85
N ASN A 6 -15.17 1.17 -0.96
CA ASN A 6 -15.03 2.58 -1.33
C ASN A 6 -14.34 3.40 -0.26
N THR A 7 -14.66 3.16 1.00
CA THR A 7 -14.03 3.86 2.11
C THR A 7 -12.55 3.49 2.22
N GLY A 8 -12.24 2.20 2.10
CA GLY A 8 -10.86 1.74 2.11
C GLY A 8 -10.03 2.34 0.97
N LYS A 9 -10.62 2.41 -0.21
CA LYS A 9 -9.96 3.01 -1.37
C LYS A 9 -9.67 4.48 -1.17
N GLN A 10 -10.59 5.22 -0.57
CA GLN A 10 -10.39 6.64 -0.27
C GLN A 10 -9.25 6.85 0.73
N VAL A 11 -9.16 6.01 1.75
CA VAL A 11 -8.08 6.09 2.74
C VAL A 11 -6.73 5.83 2.07
N LEU A 12 -6.64 4.79 1.25
CA LEU A 12 -5.40 4.46 0.54
C LEU A 12 -5.00 5.58 -0.44
N ARG A 13 -5.97 6.21 -1.08
CA ARG A 13 -5.72 7.34 -1.97
C ARG A 13 -5.10 8.51 -1.22
N ILE A 14 -5.64 8.85 -0.06
CA ILE A 14 -5.09 9.91 0.78
C ILE A 14 -3.65 9.60 1.17
N LEU A 15 -3.40 8.37 1.60
CA LEU A 15 -2.05 7.94 2.00
C LEU A 15 -1.07 7.98 0.83
N GLN A 16 -1.50 7.56 -0.34
CA GLN A 16 -0.66 7.61 -1.54
C GLN A 16 -0.35 9.04 -1.94
N ASP A 17 -1.33 9.94 -1.87
CA ASP A 17 -1.12 11.36 -2.17
C ASP A 17 -0.15 12.00 -1.18
N MET A 18 -0.25 11.67 0.10
CA MET A 18 0.68 12.19 1.10
C MET A 18 2.12 11.77 0.79
N SER A 19 2.30 10.52 0.39
CA SER A 19 3.63 10.03 0.03
C SER A 19 4.19 10.72 -1.20
N ARG A 20 3.37 10.88 -2.23
CA ARG A 20 3.83 11.44 -3.52
C ARG A 20 3.97 12.95 -3.52
N LYS A 21 2.98 13.66 -2.98
CA LYS A 21 2.91 15.11 -3.09
C LYS A 21 3.62 15.84 -1.96
N LYS A 22 3.61 15.24 -0.77
CA LYS A 22 4.19 15.87 0.42
C LYS A 22 5.50 15.24 0.85
N GLY A 23 5.95 14.20 0.16
CA GLY A 23 7.17 13.51 0.51
C GLY A 23 7.12 12.80 1.86
N ALA A 24 5.93 12.55 2.39
CA ALA A 24 5.78 11.87 3.66
C ALA A 24 6.07 10.38 3.50
N THR A 25 6.70 9.79 4.52
CA THR A 25 6.87 8.35 4.58
C THR A 25 5.61 7.73 5.17
N VAL A 26 4.95 6.87 4.40
CA VAL A 26 3.73 6.19 4.82
C VAL A 26 3.99 4.71 4.91
N VAL A 27 3.66 4.11 6.05
CA VAL A 27 3.79 2.67 6.27
C VAL A 27 2.40 2.08 6.44
N ILE A 28 2.08 1.09 5.60
CA ILE A 28 0.80 0.39 5.66
C ILE A 28 1.07 -1.07 6.05
N VAL A 29 0.46 -1.50 7.13
CA VAL A 29 0.55 -2.90 7.58
C VAL A 29 -0.75 -3.59 7.22
N THR A 30 -0.66 -4.65 6.41
CA THR A 30 -1.83 -5.35 5.93
C THR A 30 -1.49 -6.79 5.60
N HIS A 31 -2.49 -7.65 5.65
CA HIS A 31 -2.39 -9.02 5.13
C HIS A 31 -3.03 -9.14 3.74
N ASN A 32 -3.51 -8.05 3.16
CA ASN A 32 -4.08 -8.05 1.81
C ASN A 32 -2.99 -7.73 0.79
N SER A 33 -2.43 -8.76 0.16
CA SER A 33 -1.37 -8.58 -0.83
C SER A 33 -1.84 -7.90 -2.11
N ALA A 34 -3.16 -7.81 -2.33
CA ALA A 34 -3.70 -7.15 -3.53
C ALA A 34 -3.35 -5.67 -3.57
N ILE A 35 -3.08 -5.03 -2.44
CA ILE A 35 -2.70 -3.61 -2.41
C ILE A 35 -1.20 -3.38 -2.61
N ALA A 36 -0.39 -4.42 -2.64
CA ALA A 36 1.06 -4.28 -2.80
C ALA A 36 1.49 -3.46 -4.03
N PRO A 37 0.80 -3.53 -5.18
CA PRO A 37 1.23 -2.78 -6.36
C PRO A 37 1.26 -1.27 -6.21
N ILE A 38 0.54 -0.69 -5.25
CA ILE A 38 0.55 0.76 -5.03
C ILE A 38 1.72 1.24 -4.19
N ALA A 39 2.45 0.33 -3.55
CA ALA A 39 3.55 0.69 -2.65
C ALA A 39 4.83 0.92 -3.44
N ASP A 40 5.66 1.85 -2.95
CA ASP A 40 7.02 2.02 -3.48
C ASP A 40 7.90 0.84 -3.09
N ARG A 41 7.67 0.30 -1.90
CA ARG A 41 8.44 -0.83 -1.38
C ARG A 41 7.51 -1.76 -0.64
N VAL A 42 7.65 -3.05 -0.91
CA VAL A 42 6.87 -4.09 -0.25
C VAL A 42 7.82 -4.90 0.64
N ILE A 43 7.54 -4.88 1.93
CA ILE A 43 8.31 -5.65 2.91
C ILE A 43 7.42 -6.82 3.36
N ARG A 44 7.84 -8.03 3.02
CA ARG A 44 7.09 -9.23 3.39
C ARG A 44 7.69 -9.81 4.65
N MET A 45 6.81 -10.15 5.58
CA MET A 45 7.22 -10.69 6.86
C MET A 45 6.67 -12.10 7.06
N HIS A 46 7.45 -12.91 7.74
CA HIS A 46 7.08 -14.27 8.09
C HIS A 46 7.71 -14.63 9.43
N ASP A 47 6.89 -15.14 10.36
CA ASP A 47 7.32 -15.51 11.71
C ASP A 47 8.12 -14.42 12.42
N GLY A 48 7.65 -13.16 12.32
CA GLY A 48 8.28 -12.04 12.98
C GLY A 48 9.58 -11.56 12.33
N ARG A 49 9.90 -12.07 11.14
CA ARG A 49 11.12 -11.71 10.42
C ARG A 49 10.81 -11.23 9.01
N VAL A 50 11.66 -10.36 8.50
CA VAL A 50 11.56 -9.93 7.11
C VAL A 50 11.97 -11.10 6.21
N SER A 51 11.07 -11.56 5.36
CA SER A 51 11.35 -12.64 4.42
C SER A 51 11.81 -12.11 3.07
N SER A 52 11.32 -10.95 2.65
CA SER A 52 11.75 -10.33 1.40
C SER A 52 11.43 -8.84 1.38
N ILE A 53 12.17 -8.10 0.58
CA ILE A 53 11.92 -6.68 0.32
C ILE A 53 11.91 -6.51 -1.19
N GLU A 54 10.80 -5.98 -1.72
CA GLU A 54 10.65 -5.71 -3.14
C GLU A 54 10.48 -4.21 -3.35
N VAL A 55 11.14 -3.67 -4.35
CA VAL A 55 11.00 -2.27 -4.71
C VAL A 55 10.21 -2.16 -5.99
N ASN A 56 9.13 -1.37 -5.98
CA ASN A 56 8.33 -1.09 -7.16
C ASN A 56 8.85 0.19 -7.78
N GLU A 57 9.45 0.10 -8.96
CA GLU A 57 9.96 1.29 -9.66
C GLU A 57 8.83 2.16 -10.18
N HIS A 58 7.69 1.55 -10.49
CA HIS A 58 6.52 2.24 -11.02
C HIS A 58 5.27 1.83 -10.23
N PRO A 59 5.10 2.37 -9.00
CA PRO A 59 3.92 2.04 -8.20
C PRO A 59 2.63 2.39 -8.94
N MET A 60 1.66 1.47 -8.85
CA MET A 60 0.36 1.67 -9.48
C MET A 60 -0.42 2.74 -8.73
N ASP A 61 -1.17 3.55 -9.47
CA ASP A 61 -2.12 4.48 -8.87
C ASP A 61 -3.29 3.70 -8.25
N ILE A 62 -3.75 4.14 -7.09
CA ILE A 62 -4.85 3.46 -6.39
C ILE A 62 -6.12 3.41 -7.24
N GLU A 63 -6.33 4.39 -8.12
CA GLU A 63 -7.50 4.41 -9.00
C GLU A 63 -7.49 3.26 -10.02
N GLU A 64 -6.31 2.74 -10.35
CA GLU A 64 -6.16 1.63 -11.29
C GLU A 64 -6.17 0.28 -10.59
N LEU A 65 -6.13 0.26 -9.27
CA LEU A 65 -6.04 -0.97 -8.50
C LEU A 65 -7.41 -1.61 -8.34
N GLU A 66 -7.50 -2.90 -8.63
CA GLU A 66 -8.67 -3.71 -8.34
C GLU A 66 -8.33 -4.66 -7.18
N TRP A 67 -9.10 -4.52 -6.07
CA TRP A 67 -8.78 -5.29 -4.86
C TRP A 67 -9.99 -5.65 -4.00
#